data_4de397248f9070f25c21f8256f9ecd78
#
_entry.id   4de397248f9070f25c21f8256f9ecd78
#
_cell.length_a   1.000
_cell.length_b   1.000
_cell.length_c   1.000
_cell.angle_alpha   90.00
_cell.angle_beta   90.00
_cell.angle_gamma   90.00
#
_symmetry.space_group_name_H-M   'P 1'
#
loop_
_entity.id
_entity.type
_entity.pdbx_description
1 polymer ?
#
loop_
_entity_poly.entity_id
_entity_poly.type
_entity_poly.pdbx_seq_one_letter_code
_entity_poly.pdbx_strand_id
1 'polypeptide(L)'
;MKEQQIINAYEIAKERYAKLGIDTDAVMETLQSVPMSMHCWQADDVTGFESQGSLTGGIQATGNYPGKARNIEELRADILKAASYVPGKHRLNLHEIYGEFGGQFVDRDQVEVKHFEGWMQWSKENDMKLDFNSTSFSHPKSGNLSLSNPDKAIRDFWIEHTKRCRAIAEEMGRRQGDPCIMNLWVHDGSKDITVNRMKYRALLKDSLDQIFAQKYDHMKDCIESKVFGIGLESYTV
;
A
#
# COMPACT_ATOMS: atom_id res chain seq x y z
N MET A 1 3.15 31.40 5.23
CA MET A 1 2.87 31.76 6.64
C MET A 1 4.18 32.27 7.23
N LYS A 2 4.17 33.34 8.00
CA LYS A 2 5.42 33.84 8.61
C LYS A 2 5.80 32.90 9.76
N GLU A 3 7.08 32.60 9.91
CA GLU A 3 7.63 31.68 10.94
C GLU A 3 7.08 31.98 12.34
N GLN A 4 7.05 33.27 12.73
CA GLN A 4 6.52 33.68 14.01
C GLN A 4 5.03 33.30 14.22
N GLN A 5 4.24 33.26 13.14
CA GLN A 5 2.83 32.84 13.24
C GLN A 5 2.70 31.32 13.51
N ILE A 6 3.63 30.53 12.96
CA ILE A 6 3.68 29.09 13.22
C ILE A 6 4.06 28.83 14.67
N ILE A 7 5.11 29.50 15.17
CA ILE A 7 5.55 29.40 16.55
C ILE A 7 4.42 29.76 17.52
N ASN A 8 3.77 30.89 17.31
CA ASN A 8 2.67 31.33 18.18
C ASN A 8 1.50 30.33 18.17
N ALA A 9 1.16 29.78 17.01
CA ALA A 9 0.10 28.77 16.90
C ALA A 9 0.48 27.47 17.63
N TYR A 10 1.76 27.06 17.55
CA TYR A 10 2.26 25.92 18.29
C TYR A 10 2.19 26.11 19.80
N GLU A 11 2.61 27.26 20.32
CA GLU A 11 2.55 27.53 21.76
C GLU A 11 1.10 27.47 22.30
N ILE A 12 0.13 28.01 21.55
CA ILE A 12 -1.28 27.89 21.91
C ILE A 12 -1.75 26.43 21.93
N ALA A 13 -1.32 25.63 20.96
CA ALA A 13 -1.64 24.20 20.92
C ALA A 13 -1.00 23.45 22.10
N LYS A 14 0.26 23.73 22.39
CA LYS A 14 1.03 23.17 23.52
C LYS A 14 0.33 23.38 24.85
N GLU A 15 -0.11 24.61 25.12
CA GLU A 15 -0.88 24.91 26.33
C GLU A 15 -2.19 24.11 26.44
N ARG A 16 -2.88 23.91 25.31
CA ARG A 16 -4.12 23.13 25.28
C ARG A 16 -3.87 21.66 25.58
N TYR A 17 -2.83 21.07 24.98
CA TYR A 17 -2.44 19.68 25.22
C TYR A 17 -1.93 19.47 26.65
N ALA A 18 -1.19 20.45 27.22
CA ALA A 18 -0.73 20.39 28.60
C ALA A 18 -1.89 20.28 29.61
N LYS A 19 -3.04 20.92 29.34
CA LYS A 19 -4.25 20.78 30.17
C LYS A 19 -4.83 19.37 30.17
N LEU A 20 -4.48 18.54 29.16
CA LEU A 20 -4.83 17.12 29.07
C LEU A 20 -3.72 16.21 29.62
N GLY A 21 -2.67 16.77 30.20
CA GLY A 21 -1.52 16.03 30.70
C GLY A 21 -0.54 15.57 29.63
N ILE A 22 -0.57 16.15 28.43
CA ILE A 22 0.27 15.77 27.29
C ILE A 22 1.40 16.79 27.12
N ASP A 23 2.65 16.32 27.21
CA ASP A 23 3.85 17.07 26.83
C ASP A 23 4.10 16.86 25.32
N THR A 24 3.78 17.88 24.52
CA THR A 24 3.89 17.81 23.06
C THR A 24 5.33 17.70 22.58
N ASP A 25 6.30 18.30 23.27
CA ASP A 25 7.71 18.22 22.89
C ASP A 25 8.24 16.79 23.09
N ALA A 26 7.95 16.17 24.23
CA ALA A 26 8.32 14.79 24.51
C ALA A 26 7.64 13.80 23.54
N VAL A 27 6.37 14.05 23.19
CA VAL A 27 5.64 13.23 22.21
C VAL A 27 6.26 13.37 20.83
N MET A 28 6.61 14.58 20.37
CA MET A 28 7.26 14.78 19.08
C MET A 28 8.64 14.13 19.01
N GLU A 29 9.43 14.20 20.08
CA GLU A 29 10.71 13.50 20.16
C GLU A 29 10.51 11.98 20.03
N THR A 30 9.53 11.44 20.75
CA THR A 30 9.18 10.00 20.64
C THR A 30 8.76 9.64 19.22
N LEU A 31 7.90 10.43 18.60
CA LEU A 31 7.41 10.18 17.24
C LEU A 31 8.52 10.20 16.17
N GLN A 32 9.59 10.96 16.36
CA GLN A 32 10.74 10.93 15.45
C GLN A 32 11.43 9.54 15.40
N SER A 33 11.28 8.74 16.44
CA SER A 33 11.82 7.38 16.49
C SER A 33 10.91 6.34 15.84
N VAL A 34 9.64 6.66 15.63
CA VAL A 34 8.64 5.75 15.04
C VAL A 34 8.71 5.82 13.52
N PRO A 35 9.08 4.73 12.83
CA PRO A 35 9.14 4.74 11.37
C PRO A 35 7.75 4.93 10.76
N MET A 36 7.61 5.91 9.86
CA MET A 36 6.38 6.18 9.15
C MET A 36 6.42 5.52 7.76
N SER A 37 5.46 4.66 7.48
CA SER A 37 5.33 4.00 6.17
C SER A 37 4.49 4.86 5.23
N MET A 38 5.13 5.41 4.19
CA MET A 38 4.48 6.25 3.18
C MET A 38 4.05 5.40 1.99
N HIS A 39 2.84 5.63 1.49
CA HIS A 39 2.38 5.01 0.25
C HIS A 39 3.06 5.60 -0.97
N CYS A 40 3.51 4.74 -1.89
CA CYS A 40 4.19 5.15 -3.13
C CYS A 40 3.26 5.75 -4.18
N TRP A 41 1.99 5.42 -4.18
CA TRP A 41 1.02 5.76 -5.23
C TRP A 41 0.68 7.24 -5.35
N GLN A 42 1.03 8.07 -4.36
CA GLN A 42 0.71 9.51 -4.39
C GLN A 42 1.51 10.27 -5.45
N ALA A 43 2.64 9.73 -5.89
CA ALA A 43 3.54 10.43 -6.81
C ALA A 43 3.17 10.22 -8.30
N ASP A 44 2.52 9.10 -8.64
CA ASP A 44 2.13 8.78 -10.02
C ASP A 44 0.61 8.61 -10.23
N ASP A 45 -0.16 8.93 -9.18
CA ASP A 45 -1.61 8.87 -9.24
C ASP A 45 -2.18 7.44 -9.37
N VAL A 46 -1.53 6.48 -8.72
CA VAL A 46 -1.97 5.06 -8.64
C VAL A 46 -1.92 4.32 -9.99
N THR A 47 -1.14 4.78 -10.94
CA THR A 47 -1.08 4.14 -12.27
C THR A 47 -0.14 2.92 -12.27
N GLY A 48 1.01 3.02 -11.58
CA GLY A 48 2.06 1.99 -11.67
C GLY A 48 2.72 1.94 -13.03
N PHE A 49 3.56 0.92 -13.24
CA PHE A 49 4.34 0.76 -14.47
C PHE A 49 4.17 -0.61 -15.13
N GLU A 50 3.17 -1.39 -14.70
CA GLU A 50 2.91 -2.74 -15.23
C GLU A 50 2.22 -2.74 -16.60
N SER A 51 1.41 -1.72 -16.90
CA SER A 51 0.69 -1.60 -18.16
C SER A 51 0.45 -0.15 -18.56
N GLN A 52 0.16 0.08 -19.85
CA GLN A 52 -0.23 1.39 -20.38
C GLN A 52 -1.75 1.60 -20.42
N GLY A 53 -2.51 0.73 -19.75
CA GLY A 53 -3.96 0.81 -19.69
C GLY A 53 -4.46 1.95 -18.79
N SER A 54 -5.71 2.37 -18.99
CA SER A 54 -6.37 3.31 -18.07
C SER A 54 -6.74 2.61 -16.77
N LEU A 55 -6.71 3.36 -15.65
CA LEU A 55 -7.21 2.89 -14.35
C LEU A 55 -8.66 2.45 -14.46
N THR A 56 -8.97 1.29 -13.91
CA THR A 56 -10.33 0.75 -13.80
C THR A 56 -10.58 0.27 -12.39
N GLY A 57 -11.69 0.69 -11.78
CA GLY A 57 -12.01 0.34 -10.39
C GLY A 57 -11.14 1.05 -9.36
N GLY A 58 -11.25 0.67 -8.10
CA GLY A 58 -10.44 1.21 -7.01
C GLY A 58 -10.66 2.72 -6.77
N ILE A 59 -9.59 3.42 -6.47
CA ILE A 59 -9.59 4.86 -6.23
C ILE A 59 -9.35 5.62 -7.55
N GLN A 60 -10.39 5.81 -8.34
CA GLN A 60 -10.30 6.63 -9.56
C GLN A 60 -10.36 8.14 -9.29
N ALA A 61 -10.46 8.54 -8.02
CA ALA A 61 -10.61 9.94 -7.64
C ALA A 61 -9.28 10.71 -7.57
N THR A 62 -8.16 10.01 -7.63
CA THR A 62 -6.85 10.63 -7.73
C THR A 62 -6.74 11.28 -9.11
N GLY A 63 -6.34 12.53 -9.12
CA GLY A 63 -6.34 13.31 -10.33
C GLY A 63 -5.27 12.86 -11.32
N ASN A 64 -5.41 13.28 -12.55
CA ASN A 64 -4.40 13.13 -13.56
C ASN A 64 -3.63 14.45 -13.66
N TYR A 65 -2.77 14.72 -12.67
CA TYR A 65 -2.04 15.98 -12.63
C TYR A 65 -0.78 15.97 -13.52
N PRO A 66 -0.37 17.10 -14.08
CA PRO A 66 0.73 17.17 -15.05
C PRO A 66 2.09 16.76 -14.51
N GLY A 67 2.30 16.83 -13.19
CA GLY A 67 3.56 16.54 -12.53
C GLY A 67 3.73 15.11 -12.04
N LYS A 68 2.79 14.19 -12.36
CA LYS A 68 2.91 12.80 -11.92
C LYS A 68 4.15 12.11 -12.49
N ALA A 69 4.74 11.22 -11.70
CA ALA A 69 5.87 10.42 -12.14
C ALA A 69 5.49 9.52 -13.34
N ARG A 70 6.35 9.48 -14.36
CA ARG A 70 6.15 8.76 -15.61
C ARG A 70 6.96 7.47 -15.69
N ASN A 71 7.93 7.32 -14.80
CA ASN A 71 8.83 6.18 -14.70
C ASN A 71 9.32 6.02 -13.25
N ILE A 72 10.05 4.95 -13.00
CA ILE A 72 10.52 4.58 -11.66
C ILE A 72 11.51 5.61 -11.10
N GLU A 73 12.36 6.18 -11.94
CA GLU A 73 13.35 7.18 -11.55
C GLU A 73 12.68 8.46 -11.04
N GLU A 74 11.66 8.93 -11.76
CA GLU A 74 10.87 10.09 -11.33
C GLU A 74 10.12 9.79 -10.03
N LEU A 75 9.52 8.61 -9.90
CA LEU A 75 8.82 8.19 -8.70
C LEU A 75 9.77 8.14 -7.49
N ARG A 76 10.96 7.55 -7.65
CA ARG A 76 11.98 7.52 -6.60
C ARG A 76 12.42 8.92 -6.17
N ALA A 77 12.58 9.84 -7.13
CA ALA A 77 12.93 11.23 -6.84
C ALA A 77 11.80 11.95 -6.06
N ASP A 78 10.55 11.74 -6.44
CA ASP A 78 9.38 12.31 -5.76
C ASP A 78 9.23 11.78 -4.34
N ILE A 79 9.46 10.49 -4.12
CA ILE A 79 9.43 9.86 -2.79
C ILE A 79 10.50 10.49 -1.89
N LEU A 80 11.74 10.63 -2.36
CA LEU A 80 12.81 11.26 -1.59
C LEU A 80 12.50 12.73 -1.30
N LYS A 81 11.91 13.42 -2.27
CA LYS A 81 11.48 14.81 -2.08
C LYS A 81 10.39 14.94 -1.03
N ALA A 82 9.39 14.07 -1.07
CA ALA A 82 8.34 14.03 -0.05
C ALA A 82 8.92 13.72 1.34
N ALA A 83 9.78 12.71 1.45
CA ALA A 83 10.44 12.34 2.69
C ALA A 83 11.28 13.49 3.27
N SER A 84 11.89 14.33 2.43
CA SER A 84 12.69 15.48 2.89
C SER A 84 11.86 16.56 3.63
N TYR A 85 10.54 16.54 3.49
CA TYR A 85 9.64 17.47 4.17
C TYR A 85 9.03 16.90 5.46
N VAL A 86 9.17 15.61 5.69
CA VAL A 86 8.60 14.92 6.85
C VAL A 86 9.74 14.52 7.78
N PRO A 87 9.80 15.04 9.02
CA PRO A 87 10.85 14.63 9.96
C PRO A 87 10.65 13.20 10.45
N GLY A 88 11.74 12.57 10.91
CA GLY A 88 11.74 11.23 11.48
C GLY A 88 12.22 10.15 10.50
N LYS A 89 11.94 8.89 10.84
CA LYS A 89 12.30 7.72 10.03
C LYS A 89 11.19 7.37 9.06
N HIS A 90 11.57 6.97 7.85
CA HIS A 90 10.61 6.63 6.82
C HIS A 90 10.71 5.17 6.39
N ARG A 91 9.57 4.63 6.00
CA ARG A 91 9.41 3.39 5.25
C ARG A 91 8.60 3.72 4.00
N LEU A 92 8.77 2.94 2.96
CA LEU A 92 7.97 3.04 1.75
C LEU A 92 7.05 1.84 1.66
N ASN A 93 5.74 2.07 1.64
CA ASN A 93 4.77 1.04 1.32
C ASN A 93 4.66 0.94 -0.20
N LEU A 94 5.43 0.04 -0.78
CA LEU A 94 5.53 -0.17 -2.22
C LEU A 94 4.41 -1.09 -2.69
N HIS A 95 3.72 -0.70 -3.75
CA HIS A 95 2.73 -1.54 -4.39
C HIS A 95 3.35 -2.43 -5.47
N GLU A 96 2.76 -3.59 -5.68
CA GLU A 96 3.20 -4.58 -6.67
C GLU A 96 3.26 -3.99 -8.10
N ILE A 97 2.33 -3.08 -8.45
CA ILE A 97 2.28 -2.43 -9.78
C ILE A 97 3.50 -1.57 -10.12
N TYR A 98 4.38 -1.32 -9.16
CA TYR A 98 5.62 -0.58 -9.37
C TYR A 98 6.84 -1.48 -9.59
N GLY A 99 6.63 -2.74 -9.93
CA GLY A 99 7.71 -3.66 -10.30
C GLY A 99 8.50 -3.19 -11.53
N GLU A 100 9.78 -3.52 -11.58
CA GLU A 100 10.68 -3.27 -12.71
C GLU A 100 10.56 -4.42 -13.72
N PHE A 101 9.59 -4.36 -14.61
CA PHE A 101 9.25 -5.43 -15.54
C PHE A 101 10.05 -5.40 -16.86
N GLY A 102 10.94 -4.42 -17.04
CA GLY A 102 11.81 -4.32 -18.22
C GLY A 102 11.05 -4.12 -19.54
N GLY A 103 9.87 -3.51 -19.51
CA GLY A 103 9.01 -3.31 -20.67
C GLY A 103 8.26 -4.58 -21.12
N GLN A 104 8.34 -5.66 -20.36
CA GLN A 104 7.59 -6.90 -20.63
C GLN A 104 6.30 -6.92 -19.80
N PHE A 105 5.26 -7.49 -20.39
CA PHE A 105 4.05 -7.77 -19.62
C PHE A 105 4.28 -8.98 -18.71
N VAL A 106 4.05 -8.79 -17.42
CA VAL A 106 4.05 -9.84 -16.40
C VAL A 106 2.69 -9.77 -15.71
N ASP A 107 1.89 -10.83 -15.83
CA ASP A 107 0.58 -10.85 -15.15
C ASP A 107 0.78 -10.94 -13.62
N ARG A 108 -0.16 -10.45 -12.85
CA ARG A 108 -0.02 -10.30 -11.40
C ARG A 108 0.16 -11.61 -10.64
N ASP A 109 -0.35 -12.72 -11.18
CA ASP A 109 -0.09 -14.06 -10.65
C ASP A 109 1.28 -14.64 -11.04
N GLN A 110 2.14 -13.85 -11.70
CA GLN A 110 3.48 -14.25 -12.15
C GLN A 110 4.60 -13.34 -11.61
N VAL A 111 4.25 -12.36 -10.78
CA VAL A 111 5.26 -11.47 -10.17
C VAL A 111 6.25 -12.25 -9.29
N GLU A 112 7.50 -11.82 -9.31
CA GLU A 112 8.61 -12.47 -8.60
C GLU A 112 9.52 -11.43 -7.95
N VAL A 113 10.33 -11.88 -6.99
CA VAL A 113 11.33 -11.07 -6.29
C VAL A 113 12.22 -10.26 -7.24
N LYS A 114 12.63 -10.86 -8.36
CA LYS A 114 13.50 -10.21 -9.36
C LYS A 114 12.96 -8.88 -9.88
N HIS A 115 11.63 -8.70 -9.92
CA HIS A 115 10.99 -7.48 -10.38
C HIS A 115 11.08 -6.34 -9.35
N PHE A 116 11.62 -6.60 -8.16
CA PHE A 116 11.76 -5.62 -7.08
C PHE A 116 13.20 -5.47 -6.59
N GLU A 117 14.17 -6.07 -7.28
CA GLU A 117 15.59 -6.00 -6.92
C GLU A 117 16.09 -4.55 -6.88
N GLY A 118 15.75 -3.75 -7.89
CA GLY A 118 16.12 -2.34 -7.94
C GLY A 118 15.50 -1.51 -6.82
N TRP A 119 14.29 -1.84 -6.37
CA TRP A 119 13.68 -1.20 -5.21
C TRP A 119 14.38 -1.56 -3.90
N MET A 120 14.76 -2.81 -3.72
CA MET A 120 15.52 -3.25 -2.54
C MET A 120 16.91 -2.62 -2.49
N GLN A 121 17.57 -2.49 -3.62
CA GLN A 121 18.86 -1.79 -3.71
C GLN A 121 18.71 -0.29 -3.41
N TRP A 122 17.74 0.37 -4.06
CA TRP A 122 17.44 1.78 -3.84
C TRP A 122 17.09 2.10 -2.38
N SER A 123 16.29 1.25 -1.74
CA SER A 123 15.90 1.43 -0.34
C SER A 123 17.09 1.37 0.60
N LYS A 124 18.02 0.46 0.34
CA LYS A 124 19.27 0.34 1.09
C LYS A 124 20.16 1.57 0.93
N GLU A 125 20.27 2.09 -0.28
CA GLU A 125 21.10 3.28 -0.60
C GLU A 125 20.55 4.57 0.04
N ASN A 126 19.25 4.61 0.31
CA ASN A 126 18.57 5.79 0.86
C ASN A 126 18.14 5.62 2.34
N ASP A 127 18.62 4.58 3.02
CA ASP A 127 18.24 4.25 4.41
C ASP A 127 16.72 4.24 4.65
N MET A 128 15.98 3.79 3.66
CA MET A 128 14.51 3.70 3.69
C MET A 128 14.10 2.23 3.68
N LYS A 129 13.34 1.79 4.68
CA LYS A 129 12.82 0.42 4.70
C LYS A 129 11.61 0.27 3.79
N LEU A 130 11.37 -0.95 3.30
CA LEU A 130 10.21 -1.27 2.46
C LEU A 130 9.15 -1.99 3.27
N ASP A 131 7.92 -1.60 3.03
CA ASP A 131 6.72 -2.39 3.23
C ASP A 131 6.12 -2.72 1.86
N PHE A 132 5.18 -3.64 1.77
CA PHE A 132 4.67 -4.11 0.49
C PHE A 132 3.16 -4.22 0.48
N ASN A 133 2.55 -4.03 -0.68
CA ASN A 133 1.11 -4.07 -0.84
C ASN A 133 0.75 -4.84 -2.12
N SER A 134 -0.14 -5.83 -1.98
CA SER A 134 -0.75 -6.46 -3.13
C SER A 134 -1.81 -5.54 -3.72
N THR A 135 -1.90 -5.51 -5.04
CA THR A 135 -2.85 -4.66 -5.77
C THR A 135 -3.82 -5.52 -6.54
N SER A 136 -5.11 -5.43 -6.20
CA SER A 136 -6.15 -6.23 -6.86
C SER A 136 -7.17 -5.40 -7.64
N PHE A 137 -6.93 -4.10 -7.82
CA PHE A 137 -7.74 -3.22 -8.66
C PHE A 137 -7.06 -2.96 -10.03
N SER A 138 -7.76 -2.33 -10.95
CA SER A 138 -7.24 -1.94 -12.29
C SER A 138 -6.68 -3.13 -13.09
N HIS A 139 -7.38 -4.25 -13.05
CA HIS A 139 -7.04 -5.46 -13.79
C HIS A 139 -8.31 -6.10 -14.38
N PRO A 140 -8.27 -6.73 -15.57
CA PRO A 140 -9.45 -7.33 -16.18
C PRO A 140 -10.19 -8.35 -15.29
N LYS A 141 -9.48 -9.04 -14.40
CA LYS A 141 -10.06 -10.00 -13.46
C LYS A 141 -10.48 -9.37 -12.12
N SER A 142 -10.36 -8.04 -11.93
CA SER A 142 -10.64 -7.46 -10.62
C SER A 142 -12.13 -7.22 -10.38
N GLY A 143 -12.85 -6.61 -11.28
CA GLY A 143 -14.26 -6.26 -11.06
C GLY A 143 -14.51 -5.64 -9.68
N ASN A 144 -15.65 -5.94 -9.06
CA ASN A 144 -15.96 -5.56 -7.68
C ASN A 144 -15.53 -6.62 -6.65
N LEU A 145 -15.14 -7.81 -7.10
CA LEU A 145 -14.82 -8.95 -6.25
C LEU A 145 -13.58 -9.67 -6.79
N SER A 146 -12.61 -9.88 -5.92
CA SER A 146 -11.39 -10.64 -6.19
C SER A 146 -11.36 -11.94 -5.38
N LEU A 147 -10.94 -11.87 -4.13
CA LEU A 147 -10.80 -13.01 -3.22
C LEU A 147 -12.14 -13.60 -2.77
N SER A 148 -13.22 -12.86 -2.88
CA SER A 148 -14.60 -13.35 -2.62
C SER A 148 -15.41 -13.62 -3.89
N ASN A 149 -14.78 -13.57 -5.07
CA ASN A 149 -15.48 -13.79 -6.34
C ASN A 149 -16.14 -15.18 -6.39
N PRO A 150 -17.40 -15.29 -6.86
CA PRO A 150 -18.05 -16.60 -7.07
C PRO A 150 -17.33 -17.50 -8.05
N ASP A 151 -16.65 -16.92 -9.04
CA ASP A 151 -15.82 -17.67 -9.99
C ASP A 151 -14.50 -18.11 -9.30
N LYS A 152 -14.33 -19.42 -9.23
CA LYS A 152 -13.14 -20.01 -8.59
C LYS A 152 -11.85 -19.65 -9.33
N ALA A 153 -11.87 -19.57 -10.66
CA ALA A 153 -10.67 -19.27 -11.44
C ALA A 153 -10.18 -17.84 -11.17
N ILE A 154 -11.10 -16.89 -10.96
CA ILE A 154 -10.76 -15.52 -10.56
C ILE A 154 -10.19 -15.51 -9.14
N ARG A 155 -10.79 -16.26 -8.20
CA ARG A 155 -10.22 -16.35 -6.84
C ARG A 155 -8.83 -16.99 -6.84
N ASP A 156 -8.64 -18.08 -7.58
CA ASP A 156 -7.34 -18.78 -7.66
C ASP A 156 -6.23 -17.85 -8.18
N PHE A 157 -6.54 -17.02 -9.18
CA PHE A 157 -5.63 -16.00 -9.69
C PHE A 157 -5.20 -15.01 -8.59
N TRP A 158 -6.16 -14.46 -7.84
CA TRP A 158 -5.87 -13.49 -6.78
C TRP A 158 -5.24 -14.11 -5.54
N ILE A 159 -5.53 -15.37 -5.24
CA ILE A 159 -4.85 -16.14 -4.20
C ILE A 159 -3.38 -16.32 -4.56
N GLU A 160 -3.07 -16.73 -5.80
CA GLU A 160 -1.69 -16.89 -6.26
C GLU A 160 -0.94 -15.55 -6.26
N HIS A 161 -1.56 -14.49 -6.80
CA HIS A 161 -1.01 -13.14 -6.74
C HIS A 161 -0.60 -12.74 -5.32
N THR A 162 -1.52 -12.89 -4.36
CA THR A 162 -1.25 -12.51 -2.96
C THR A 162 -0.16 -13.38 -2.32
N LYS A 163 -0.13 -14.69 -2.62
CA LYS A 163 0.94 -15.57 -2.15
C LYS A 163 2.31 -15.12 -2.67
N ARG A 164 2.41 -14.72 -3.93
CA ARG A 164 3.65 -14.19 -4.51
C ARG A 164 4.07 -12.87 -3.87
N CYS A 165 3.12 -11.96 -3.66
CA CYS A 165 3.39 -10.71 -2.95
C CYS A 165 3.93 -10.96 -1.54
N ARG A 166 3.40 -11.94 -0.81
CA ARG A 166 3.91 -12.33 0.51
C ARG A 166 5.34 -12.90 0.45
N ALA A 167 5.64 -13.70 -0.56
CA ALA A 167 7.01 -14.21 -0.76
C ALA A 167 8.00 -13.09 -1.10
N ILE A 168 7.58 -12.08 -1.87
CA ILE A 168 8.37 -10.87 -2.15
C ILE A 168 8.60 -10.08 -0.86
N ALA A 169 7.55 -9.86 -0.06
CA ALA A 169 7.65 -9.17 1.23
C ALA A 169 8.58 -9.89 2.21
N GLU A 170 8.56 -11.21 2.25
CA GLU A 170 9.50 -12.02 3.06
C GLU A 170 10.95 -11.75 2.66
N GLU A 171 11.25 -11.75 1.37
CA GLU A 171 12.59 -11.48 0.88
C GLU A 171 13.02 -10.02 1.13
N MET A 172 12.10 -9.05 0.99
CA MET A 172 12.36 -7.66 1.36
C MET A 172 12.73 -7.54 2.84
N GLY A 173 11.92 -8.15 3.72
CA GLY A 173 12.18 -8.14 5.16
C GLY A 173 13.49 -8.79 5.53
N ARG A 174 13.79 -9.95 4.93
CA ARG A 174 15.06 -10.66 5.15
C ARG A 174 16.27 -9.81 4.76
N ARG A 175 16.23 -9.14 3.61
CA ARG A 175 17.36 -8.32 3.11
C ARG A 175 17.54 -7.03 3.89
N GLN A 176 16.48 -6.40 4.34
CA GLN A 176 16.57 -5.16 5.10
C GLN A 176 16.81 -5.36 6.60
N GLY A 177 16.79 -6.62 7.08
CA GLY A 177 17.00 -6.95 8.50
C GLY A 177 15.92 -6.39 9.44
N ASP A 178 14.73 -6.15 8.91
CA ASP A 178 13.57 -5.62 9.62
C ASP A 178 12.30 -6.11 8.93
N PRO A 179 11.27 -6.57 9.68
CA PRO A 179 10.09 -7.14 9.05
C PRO A 179 9.44 -6.20 8.03
N CYS A 180 9.17 -6.73 6.83
CA CYS A 180 8.34 -6.05 5.84
C CYS A 180 6.85 -6.24 6.21
N ILE A 181 6.10 -5.15 6.30
CA ILE A 181 4.66 -5.23 6.49
C ILE A 181 4.02 -5.44 5.12
N MET A 182 3.38 -6.60 4.93
CA MET A 182 2.65 -6.91 3.72
C MET A 182 1.18 -6.56 3.92
N ASN A 183 0.73 -5.46 3.33
CA ASN A 183 -0.65 -5.02 3.40
C ASN A 183 -1.49 -5.69 2.30
N LEU A 184 -2.43 -6.53 2.71
CA LEU A 184 -3.45 -7.07 1.82
C LEU A 184 -4.69 -6.18 1.89
N TRP A 185 -4.82 -5.28 0.93
CA TRP A 185 -6.04 -4.49 0.78
C TRP A 185 -7.11 -5.29 0.05
N VAL A 186 -8.15 -5.68 0.79
CA VAL A 186 -9.30 -6.39 0.23
C VAL A 186 -10.29 -5.35 -0.31
N HIS A 187 -10.24 -5.10 -1.62
CA HIS A 187 -11.12 -4.14 -2.27
C HIS A 187 -12.54 -4.67 -2.52
N ASP A 188 -12.76 -5.95 -2.25
CA ASP A 188 -14.03 -6.64 -2.48
C ASP A 188 -15.19 -5.95 -1.78
N GLY A 189 -16.19 -5.59 -2.54
CA GLY A 189 -17.38 -4.93 -2.03
C GLY A 189 -18.29 -4.41 -3.13
N SER A 190 -19.47 -3.95 -2.73
CA SER A 190 -20.45 -3.37 -3.63
C SER A 190 -21.07 -2.10 -3.06
N LYS A 191 -21.70 -1.30 -3.90
CA LYS A 191 -22.41 -0.10 -3.50
C LYS A 191 -23.55 -0.40 -2.51
N ASP A 192 -24.22 -1.52 -2.72
CA ASP A 192 -25.33 -1.97 -1.90
C ASP A 192 -24.98 -3.22 -1.10
N ILE A 193 -25.70 -3.47 -0.02
CA ILE A 193 -25.55 -4.70 0.76
C ILE A 193 -25.83 -5.90 -0.13
N THR A 194 -24.86 -6.78 -0.24
CA THR A 194 -24.93 -7.98 -1.05
C THR A 194 -26.02 -8.92 -0.52
N VAL A 195 -26.89 -9.39 -1.42
CA VAL A 195 -27.78 -10.50 -1.10
C VAL A 195 -26.93 -11.73 -0.79
N ASN A 196 -27.24 -12.46 0.25
CA ASN A 196 -26.42 -13.58 0.72
C ASN A 196 -24.95 -13.21 1.05
N ARG A 197 -24.78 -12.18 1.86
CA ARG A 197 -23.48 -11.69 2.32
C ARG A 197 -22.60 -12.79 2.92
N MET A 198 -23.21 -13.77 3.61
CA MET A 198 -22.47 -14.88 4.22
C MET A 198 -21.77 -15.77 3.19
N LYS A 199 -22.31 -15.92 1.99
CA LYS A 199 -21.64 -16.65 0.90
C LYS A 199 -20.32 -15.99 0.53
N TYR A 200 -20.30 -14.68 0.31
CA TYR A 200 -19.09 -13.94 -0.08
C TYR A 200 -18.06 -13.92 1.04
N ARG A 201 -18.50 -13.80 2.29
CA ARG A 201 -17.61 -13.91 3.46
C ARG A 201 -16.98 -15.29 3.60
N ALA A 202 -17.73 -16.35 3.32
CA ALA A 202 -17.19 -17.71 3.31
C ALA A 202 -16.14 -17.90 2.21
N LEU A 203 -16.39 -17.37 1.01
CA LEU A 203 -15.43 -17.40 -0.10
C LEU A 203 -14.16 -16.60 0.23
N LEU A 204 -14.30 -15.40 0.81
CA LEU A 204 -13.18 -14.61 1.26
C LEU A 204 -12.35 -15.34 2.34
N LYS A 205 -13.04 -15.92 3.33
CA LYS A 205 -12.36 -16.70 4.37
C LYS A 205 -11.57 -17.87 3.80
N ASP A 206 -12.16 -18.64 2.88
CA ASP A 206 -11.47 -19.75 2.21
C ASP A 206 -10.22 -19.26 1.46
N SER A 207 -10.31 -18.14 0.76
CA SER A 207 -9.17 -17.53 0.07
C SER A 207 -8.08 -17.09 1.05
N LEU A 208 -8.44 -16.45 2.14
CA LEU A 208 -7.50 -16.01 3.18
C LEU A 208 -6.83 -17.20 3.90
N ASP A 209 -7.59 -18.26 4.19
CA ASP A 209 -7.04 -19.49 4.78
C ASP A 209 -5.94 -20.10 3.88
N GLN A 210 -6.16 -20.10 2.55
CA GLN A 210 -5.17 -20.58 1.59
C GLN A 210 -3.95 -19.66 1.48
N ILE A 211 -4.16 -18.35 1.53
CA ILE A 211 -3.08 -17.34 1.47
C ILE A 211 -2.19 -17.42 2.71
N PHE A 212 -2.78 -17.53 3.89
CA PHE A 212 -2.06 -17.51 5.16
C PHE A 212 -1.62 -18.89 5.66
N ALA A 213 -1.82 -19.95 4.89
CA ALA A 213 -1.33 -21.28 5.22
C ALA A 213 0.19 -21.32 5.34
N GLN A 214 0.91 -20.67 4.43
CA GLN A 214 2.37 -20.47 4.53
C GLN A 214 2.68 -19.39 5.57
N LYS A 215 3.56 -19.70 6.52
CA LYS A 215 4.11 -18.73 7.49
C LYS A 215 5.48 -18.26 7.04
N TYR A 216 5.80 -17.03 7.41
CA TYR A 216 7.03 -16.35 7.09
C TYR A 216 7.63 -15.71 8.34
N ASP A 217 8.96 -15.55 8.38
CA ASP A 217 9.69 -15.07 9.56
C ASP A 217 10.10 -13.59 9.45
N HIS A 218 10.26 -13.09 8.22
CA HIS A 218 10.77 -11.73 7.96
C HIS A 218 9.71 -10.78 7.42
N MET A 219 8.45 -11.17 7.44
CA MET A 219 7.33 -10.30 7.09
C MET A 219 6.20 -10.43 8.10
N LYS A 220 5.30 -9.45 8.09
CA LYS A 220 4.07 -9.47 8.89
C LYS A 220 2.89 -9.17 7.99
N ASP A 221 1.86 -10.00 8.08
CA ASP A 221 0.61 -9.77 7.37
C ASP A 221 -0.20 -8.67 8.05
N CYS A 222 -0.73 -7.75 7.23
CA CYS A 222 -1.72 -6.77 7.59
C CYS A 222 -2.90 -6.91 6.63
N ILE A 223 -4.12 -6.87 7.13
CA ILE A 223 -5.33 -6.91 6.31
C ILE A 223 -6.04 -5.57 6.43
N GLU A 224 -6.24 -4.94 5.30
CA GLU A 224 -7.02 -3.71 5.18
C GLU A 224 -8.33 -4.02 4.44
N SER A 225 -9.44 -3.84 5.13
CA SER A 225 -10.75 -3.97 4.51
C SER A 225 -11.13 -2.68 3.79
N LYS A 226 -11.95 -2.78 2.75
CA LYS A 226 -12.57 -1.62 2.14
C LYS A 226 -13.49 -0.95 3.16
N VAL A 227 -13.16 0.27 3.56
CA VAL A 227 -13.88 1.00 4.61
C VAL A 227 -15.09 1.74 4.03
N PHE A 228 -14.87 2.41 2.91
CA PHE A 228 -15.91 3.15 2.16
C PHE A 228 -15.45 3.33 0.72
N GLY A 229 -16.39 3.42 -0.18
CA GLY A 229 -16.10 3.74 -1.57
C GLY A 229 -16.17 5.25 -1.79
N ILE A 230 -15.26 5.78 -2.57
CA ILE A 230 -15.36 7.15 -3.07
C ILE A 230 -16.30 7.10 -4.28
N GLY A 231 -17.60 7.19 -3.99
CA GLY A 231 -18.67 7.26 -4.99
C GLY A 231 -19.44 5.98 -5.26
N LEU A 232 -18.83 4.86 -5.52
CA LEU A 232 -19.52 3.66 -6.01
C LEU A 232 -19.55 2.48 -5.04
N GLU A 233 -18.57 2.37 -4.15
CA GLU A 233 -18.46 1.24 -3.24
C GLU A 233 -18.65 1.68 -1.79
N SER A 234 -19.65 1.14 -1.13
CA SER A 234 -19.99 1.53 0.23
C SER A 234 -19.85 0.38 1.23
N TYR A 235 -19.81 -0.85 0.77
CA TYR A 235 -19.86 -2.03 1.63
C TYR A 235 -18.77 -3.03 1.31
N THR A 236 -18.00 -3.39 2.32
CA THR A 236 -17.11 -4.54 2.28
C THR A 236 -17.91 -5.85 2.39
N VAL A 237 -17.44 -6.85 1.72
CA VAL A 237 -18.02 -8.21 1.77
C VAL A 237 -18.00 -8.77 3.19
#